data_7f6436e4d0a9d778e6af4567ef6f85f3
#
_entry.id   7f6436e4d0a9d778e6af4567ef6f85f3
#
_cell.length_a   1.000
_cell.length_b   1.000
_cell.length_c   1.000
_cell.angle_alpha   90.00
_cell.angle_beta   90.00
_cell.angle_gamma   90.00
#
_symmetry.space_group_name_H-M   'P 1'
#
loop_
_entity.id
_entity.type
_entity.pdbx_description
1 polymer ?
#
loop_
_entity_poly.entity_id
_entity_poly.type
_entity_poly.pdbx_seq_one_letter_code
_entity_poly.pdbx_strand_id
1 'polypeptide(L)'
;MLYKTVILEKEDMLATITLNRPDVNNAFDRSMMGEIDDALNDASQDPNVRVVILTGAGKAFCAGGDVNMLMTLISSGAEWVRTTVGDVVQRVGTMPTTVFKIRNMTKPVIAAVNGMAAGGGMGLALACDMRIISDKARFSTIFIKRGVIPDCAVTYNLPRLVGMAKACEMVLTGSVINAQEAERIGLVNKVVPHDELMKATKELAGEIAKNPPLAVGMAKAMLYRGMLAEDIGAHMDFENYTQNMLMSTEDFKEGINSFMEKREPVFRGK
;
A
#
# COMPACT_ATOMS: atom_id res chain seq x y z
N MET A 1 -17.04 -9.05 9.63
CA MET A 1 -16.33 -10.34 9.84
C MET A 1 -15.42 -10.22 11.05
N LEU A 2 -15.25 -11.28 11.84
CA LEU A 2 -14.27 -11.32 12.92
C LEU A 2 -12.97 -11.89 12.35
N TYR A 3 -11.98 -11.04 12.13
CA TYR A 3 -10.62 -11.45 11.75
C TYR A 3 -9.85 -11.90 13.00
N LYS A 4 -8.89 -12.82 12.84
CA LYS A 4 -8.05 -13.34 13.92
C LYS A 4 -6.67 -12.68 13.97
N THR A 5 -6.14 -12.39 12.80
CA THR A 5 -4.76 -11.89 12.60
C THR A 5 -4.72 -10.48 12.06
N VAL A 6 -5.88 -9.87 11.81
CA VAL A 6 -6.05 -8.50 11.33
C VAL A 6 -7.15 -7.82 12.15
N ILE A 7 -7.02 -6.54 12.39
CA ILE A 7 -8.08 -5.69 12.95
C ILE A 7 -8.48 -4.71 11.86
N LEU A 8 -9.78 -4.61 11.57
CA LEU A 8 -10.36 -3.63 10.67
C LEU A 8 -11.25 -2.68 11.46
N GLU A 9 -10.89 -1.41 11.46
CA GLU A 9 -11.66 -0.32 12.07
C GLU A 9 -12.07 0.68 10.99
N LYS A 10 -13.28 1.23 11.08
CA LYS A 10 -13.80 2.21 10.13
C LYS A 10 -14.35 3.40 10.89
N GLU A 11 -13.83 4.59 10.61
CA GLU A 11 -14.25 5.86 11.21
C GLU A 11 -13.95 7.02 10.25
N ASP A 12 -14.73 8.06 10.26
CA ASP A 12 -14.46 9.32 9.55
C ASP A 12 -14.03 9.17 8.09
N MET A 13 -14.69 8.29 7.34
CA MET A 13 -14.36 7.93 5.94
C MET A 13 -13.04 7.18 5.77
N LEU A 14 -12.42 6.73 6.83
CA LEU A 14 -11.17 5.99 6.83
C LEU A 14 -11.40 4.53 7.23
N ALA A 15 -10.66 3.61 6.62
CA ALA A 15 -10.53 2.24 7.09
C ALA A 15 -9.09 2.01 7.55
N THR A 16 -8.91 1.63 8.81
CA THR A 16 -7.59 1.25 9.36
C THR A 16 -7.50 -0.27 9.44
N ILE A 17 -6.56 -0.83 8.70
CA ILE A 17 -6.23 -2.27 8.72
C ILE A 17 -4.94 -2.43 9.54
N THR A 18 -5.04 -3.07 10.69
CA THR A 18 -3.90 -3.33 11.57
C THR A 18 -3.50 -4.80 11.48
N LEU A 19 -2.28 -5.08 11.06
CA LEU A 19 -1.68 -6.41 11.11
C LEU A 19 -1.50 -6.80 12.57
N ASN A 20 -2.12 -7.89 13.03
CA ASN A 20 -2.26 -8.21 14.46
C ASN A 20 -1.71 -9.59 14.82
N ARG A 21 -0.43 -9.79 14.58
CA ARG A 21 0.38 -10.91 15.11
C ARG A 21 1.65 -10.38 15.77
N PRO A 22 1.55 -9.53 16.82
CA PRO A 22 2.69 -8.82 17.40
C PRO A 22 3.78 -9.75 17.96
N ASP A 23 3.41 -10.93 18.46
CA ASP A 23 4.33 -11.92 19.01
C ASP A 23 5.37 -12.45 17.98
N VAL A 24 5.00 -12.43 16.69
CA VAL A 24 5.88 -12.81 15.58
C VAL A 24 6.23 -11.61 14.69
N ASN A 25 6.18 -10.39 15.25
CA ASN A 25 6.44 -9.14 14.52
C ASN A 25 5.58 -8.98 13.25
N ASN A 26 4.33 -9.39 13.30
CA ASN A 26 3.37 -9.37 12.20
C ASN A 26 3.87 -10.10 10.94
N ALA A 27 4.68 -11.16 11.13
CA ALA A 27 5.03 -12.05 10.04
C ALA A 27 3.76 -12.69 9.49
N PHE A 28 3.61 -12.71 8.16
CA PHE A 28 2.39 -13.21 7.53
C PHE A 28 2.48 -14.71 7.23
N ASP A 29 1.41 -15.40 7.57
CA ASP A 29 1.08 -16.74 7.12
C ASP A 29 -0.11 -16.72 6.14
N ARG A 30 -0.57 -17.89 5.72
CA ARG A 30 -1.72 -18.00 4.77
C ARG A 30 -3.00 -17.39 5.34
N SER A 31 -3.24 -17.52 6.65
CA SER A 31 -4.44 -16.95 7.30
C SER A 31 -4.41 -15.44 7.23
N MET A 32 -3.32 -14.83 7.66
CA MET A 32 -3.17 -13.37 7.66
C MET A 32 -3.23 -12.77 6.25
N MET A 33 -2.62 -13.43 5.25
CA MET A 33 -2.72 -12.99 3.85
C MET A 33 -4.18 -12.98 3.36
N GLY A 34 -4.95 -14.03 3.68
CA GLY A 34 -6.37 -14.08 3.35
C GLY A 34 -7.17 -12.99 4.05
N GLU A 35 -6.94 -12.79 5.35
CA GLU A 35 -7.64 -11.77 6.13
C GLU A 35 -7.31 -10.33 5.70
N ILE A 36 -6.06 -10.06 5.28
CA ILE A 36 -5.69 -8.76 4.67
C ILE A 36 -6.48 -8.55 3.37
N ASP A 37 -6.56 -9.57 2.52
CA ASP A 37 -7.29 -9.50 1.26
C ASP A 37 -8.79 -9.25 1.47
N ASP A 38 -9.39 -9.91 2.45
CA ASP A 38 -10.79 -9.73 2.82
C ASP A 38 -11.05 -8.34 3.42
N ALA A 39 -10.17 -7.85 4.28
CA ALA A 39 -10.25 -6.50 4.85
C ALA A 39 -10.11 -5.41 3.78
N LEU A 40 -9.20 -5.58 2.82
CA LEU A 40 -9.06 -4.68 1.68
C LEU A 40 -10.30 -4.70 0.77
N ASN A 41 -10.91 -5.87 0.54
CA ASN A 41 -12.15 -5.98 -0.23
C ASN A 41 -13.31 -5.28 0.49
N ASP A 42 -13.46 -5.52 1.79
CA ASP A 42 -14.48 -4.87 2.62
C ASP A 42 -14.32 -3.34 2.57
N ALA A 43 -13.11 -2.83 2.81
CA ALA A 43 -12.82 -1.40 2.72
C ALA A 43 -13.04 -0.84 1.30
N SER A 44 -12.71 -1.60 0.25
CA SER A 44 -12.89 -1.19 -1.13
C SER A 44 -14.36 -1.04 -1.53
N GLN A 45 -15.22 -1.95 -1.05
CA GLN A 45 -16.66 -1.99 -1.40
C GLN A 45 -17.51 -1.05 -0.52
N ASP A 46 -17.04 -0.62 0.63
CA ASP A 46 -17.80 0.25 1.54
C ASP A 46 -17.86 1.69 1.00
N PRO A 47 -19.04 2.21 0.63
CA PRO A 47 -19.16 3.57 0.09
C PRO A 47 -18.78 4.68 1.07
N ASN A 48 -18.76 4.38 2.37
CA ASN A 48 -18.40 5.33 3.40
C ASN A 48 -16.88 5.43 3.61
N VAL A 49 -16.09 4.49 3.09
CA VAL A 49 -14.63 4.52 3.16
C VAL A 49 -14.07 5.21 1.91
N ARG A 50 -13.20 6.17 2.11
CA ARG A 50 -12.50 6.92 1.05
C ARG A 50 -10.99 6.67 1.00
N VAL A 51 -10.37 6.39 2.15
CA VAL A 51 -8.94 6.12 2.28
C VAL A 51 -8.71 4.91 3.18
N VAL A 52 -7.71 4.11 2.87
CA VAL A 52 -7.29 2.97 3.69
C VAL A 52 -5.93 3.28 4.33
N ILE A 53 -5.80 2.99 5.61
CA ILE A 53 -4.54 3.03 6.36
C ILE A 53 -4.14 1.60 6.68
N LEU A 54 -2.89 1.24 6.43
CA LEU A 54 -2.32 -0.06 6.77
C LEU A 54 -1.20 0.13 7.80
N THR A 55 -1.28 -0.56 8.93
CA THR A 55 -0.28 -0.48 10.01
C THR A 55 -0.06 -1.83 10.69
N GLY A 56 0.87 -1.91 11.64
CA GLY A 56 1.13 -3.11 12.42
C GLY A 56 0.91 -2.91 13.92
N ALA A 57 0.36 -3.92 14.58
CA ALA A 57 0.29 -3.94 16.05
C ALA A 57 1.68 -4.15 16.68
N GLY A 58 1.90 -3.56 17.84
CA GLY A 58 3.15 -3.72 18.60
C GLY A 58 4.34 -2.99 17.95
N LYS A 59 5.53 -3.61 17.99
CA LYS A 59 6.81 -2.95 17.67
C LYS A 59 7.24 -3.03 16.20
N ALA A 60 6.53 -3.77 15.34
CA ALA A 60 6.90 -3.96 13.94
C ALA A 60 5.70 -3.68 13.02
N PHE A 61 5.97 -3.17 11.83
CA PHE A 61 4.98 -3.15 10.78
C PHE A 61 4.73 -4.58 10.28
N CYS A 62 5.72 -5.20 9.67
CA CYS A 62 5.65 -6.59 9.22
C CYS A 62 7.06 -7.13 8.93
N ALA A 63 7.40 -8.28 9.53
CA ALA A 63 8.71 -8.92 9.36
C ALA A 63 8.84 -9.77 8.08
N GLY A 64 7.77 -9.86 7.26
CA GLY A 64 7.74 -10.68 6.05
C GLY A 64 7.10 -12.05 6.28
N GLY A 65 7.50 -13.06 5.51
CA GLY A 65 6.94 -14.40 5.65
C GLY A 65 7.26 -15.07 6.98
N ASP A 66 6.26 -15.78 7.53
CA ASP A 66 6.41 -16.53 8.78
C ASP A 66 7.42 -17.67 8.59
N VAL A 67 8.41 -17.76 9.48
CA VAL A 67 9.49 -18.75 9.40
C VAL A 67 8.93 -20.18 9.49
N ASN A 68 7.91 -20.42 10.30
CA ASN A 68 7.28 -21.76 10.40
C ASN A 68 6.60 -22.16 9.07
N MET A 69 5.95 -21.21 8.41
CA MET A 69 5.42 -21.43 7.08
C MET A 69 6.53 -21.76 6.08
N LEU A 70 7.64 -21.03 6.10
CA LEU A 70 8.79 -21.28 5.22
C LEU A 70 9.45 -22.66 5.51
N MET A 71 9.59 -23.05 6.78
CA MET A 71 10.12 -24.35 7.17
C MET A 71 9.20 -25.50 6.70
N THR A 72 7.87 -25.31 6.78
CA THR A 72 6.91 -26.28 6.26
C THR A 72 7.07 -26.46 4.75
N LEU A 73 7.34 -25.38 4.02
CA LEU A 73 7.60 -25.43 2.59
C LEU A 73 8.86 -26.24 2.25
N ILE A 74 9.94 -26.03 3.00
CA ILE A 74 11.20 -26.78 2.83
C ILE A 74 10.98 -28.27 3.10
N SER A 75 10.30 -28.60 4.22
CA SER A 75 10.10 -30.00 4.64
C SER A 75 9.11 -30.78 3.77
N SER A 76 8.14 -30.12 3.17
CA SER A 76 7.13 -30.77 2.31
C SER A 76 7.64 -31.13 0.91
N GLY A 77 8.86 -30.69 0.54
CA GLY A 77 9.38 -30.90 -0.83
C GLY A 77 8.50 -30.27 -1.90
N ALA A 78 7.70 -29.28 -1.54
CA ALA A 78 6.70 -28.70 -2.43
C ALA A 78 7.36 -28.18 -3.72
N GLU A 79 6.96 -28.73 -4.85
CA GLU A 79 7.33 -28.23 -6.18
C GLU A 79 6.73 -26.82 -6.40
N TRP A 80 7.45 -25.80 -5.98
CA TRP A 80 7.06 -24.41 -6.18
C TRP A 80 7.27 -23.92 -7.62
N VAL A 81 7.79 -24.76 -8.48
CA VAL A 81 8.50 -24.38 -9.71
C VAL A 81 7.59 -24.04 -10.89
N ARG A 82 6.27 -24.18 -10.80
CA ARG A 82 5.41 -24.05 -12.00
C ARG A 82 4.19 -23.15 -11.82
N THR A 83 4.36 -21.98 -11.22
CA THR A 83 3.24 -21.03 -11.22
C THR A 83 3.53 -19.91 -12.21
N THR A 84 2.74 -19.81 -13.28
CA THR A 84 2.80 -18.66 -14.19
C THR A 84 2.25 -17.41 -13.50
N VAL A 85 2.58 -16.22 -14.02
CA VAL A 85 2.06 -14.94 -13.50
C VAL A 85 0.51 -14.92 -13.46
N GLY A 86 -0.15 -15.57 -14.44
CA GLY A 86 -1.60 -15.73 -14.47
C GLY A 86 -2.14 -16.52 -13.27
N ASP A 87 -1.44 -17.59 -12.85
CA ASP A 87 -1.84 -18.41 -11.70
C ASP A 87 -1.67 -17.65 -10.38
N VAL A 88 -0.70 -16.72 -10.29
CA VAL A 88 -0.48 -15.88 -9.11
C VAL A 88 -1.65 -14.92 -8.89
N VAL A 89 -2.15 -14.30 -9.95
CA VAL A 89 -3.28 -13.35 -9.88
C VAL A 89 -4.59 -14.03 -9.50
N GLN A 90 -4.76 -15.34 -9.82
CA GLN A 90 -5.97 -16.10 -9.48
C GLN A 90 -5.95 -16.68 -8.06
N ARG A 91 -4.81 -16.66 -7.36
CA ARG A 91 -4.69 -17.21 -6.00
C ARG A 91 -5.04 -16.15 -4.96
N VAL A 92 -6.32 -16.09 -4.56
CA VAL A 92 -6.77 -15.28 -3.42
C VAL A 92 -5.97 -15.66 -2.16
N GLY A 93 -5.55 -14.66 -1.39
CA GLY A 93 -4.84 -14.86 -0.12
C GLY A 93 -3.35 -15.15 -0.26
N THR A 94 -2.70 -14.64 -1.32
CA THR A 94 -1.23 -14.61 -1.43
C THR A 94 -0.72 -13.18 -1.36
N MET A 95 0.51 -12.96 -0.87
CA MET A 95 1.08 -11.62 -0.79
C MET A 95 1.19 -10.91 -2.16
N PRO A 96 1.55 -11.58 -3.26
CA PRO A 96 1.47 -10.97 -4.60
C PRO A 96 0.08 -10.49 -4.98
N THR A 97 -0.99 -11.22 -4.64
CA THR A 97 -2.37 -10.78 -4.92
C THR A 97 -2.76 -9.58 -4.06
N THR A 98 -2.36 -9.56 -2.79
CA THR A 98 -2.56 -8.42 -1.89
C THR A 98 -1.90 -7.15 -2.42
N VAL A 99 -0.62 -7.25 -2.83
CA VAL A 99 0.13 -6.14 -3.44
C VAL A 99 -0.55 -5.62 -4.70
N PHE A 100 -0.99 -6.55 -5.59
CA PHE A 100 -1.71 -6.21 -6.80
C PHE A 100 -3.04 -5.50 -6.49
N LYS A 101 -3.78 -5.97 -5.49
CA LYS A 101 -5.05 -5.38 -5.05
C LYS A 101 -4.87 -3.95 -4.53
N ILE A 102 -3.91 -3.71 -3.63
CA ILE A 102 -3.59 -2.36 -3.12
C ILE A 102 -3.31 -1.40 -4.28
N ARG A 103 -2.53 -1.85 -5.25
CA ARG A 103 -2.14 -1.04 -6.41
C ARG A 103 -3.33 -0.66 -7.30
N ASN A 104 -4.28 -1.56 -7.47
CA ASN A 104 -5.38 -1.41 -8.44
C ASN A 104 -6.70 -0.95 -7.81
N MET A 105 -6.82 -0.90 -6.48
CA MET A 105 -8.03 -0.36 -5.87
C MET A 105 -8.12 1.16 -6.07
N THR A 106 -9.33 1.67 -6.27
CA THR A 106 -9.58 3.10 -6.52
C THR A 106 -9.32 3.97 -5.29
N LYS A 107 -9.44 3.41 -4.09
CA LYS A 107 -9.19 4.14 -2.84
C LYS A 107 -7.69 4.21 -2.56
N PRO A 108 -7.14 5.38 -2.19
CA PRO A 108 -5.77 5.50 -1.75
C PRO A 108 -5.49 4.64 -0.52
N VAL A 109 -4.28 4.08 -0.48
CA VAL A 109 -3.78 3.29 0.66
C VAL A 109 -2.51 3.93 1.20
N ILE A 110 -2.50 4.22 2.50
CA ILE A 110 -1.35 4.81 3.19
C ILE A 110 -0.77 3.78 4.15
N ALA A 111 0.52 3.48 4.02
CA ALA A 111 1.23 2.70 5.02
C ALA A 111 1.66 3.61 6.19
N ALA A 112 1.18 3.32 7.39
CA ALA A 112 1.68 3.86 8.65
C ALA A 112 2.70 2.89 9.23
N VAL A 113 3.99 3.08 8.90
CA VAL A 113 5.05 2.12 9.24
C VAL A 113 5.58 2.39 10.64
N ASN A 114 5.07 1.65 11.62
CA ASN A 114 5.36 1.84 13.04
C ASN A 114 6.72 1.27 13.50
N GLY A 115 7.33 0.38 12.70
CA GLY A 115 8.58 -0.29 13.07
C GLY A 115 9.24 -1.01 11.89
N MET A 116 9.75 -2.23 12.12
CA MET A 116 10.41 -3.01 11.08
C MET A 116 9.42 -3.39 9.95
N ALA A 117 9.80 -3.10 8.71
CA ALA A 117 9.20 -3.60 7.48
C ALA A 117 10.27 -4.36 6.69
N ALA A 118 10.23 -5.70 6.69
CA ALA A 118 11.28 -6.52 6.11
C ALA A 118 10.72 -7.54 5.11
N GLY A 119 11.49 -7.88 4.09
CA GLY A 119 11.09 -8.84 3.08
C GLY A 119 9.74 -8.49 2.44
N GLY A 120 8.80 -9.44 2.42
CA GLY A 120 7.45 -9.20 1.92
C GLY A 120 6.69 -8.11 2.68
N GLY A 121 7.03 -7.84 3.96
CA GLY A 121 6.50 -6.70 4.71
C GLY A 121 6.96 -5.36 4.16
N MET A 122 8.20 -5.26 3.67
CA MET A 122 8.64 -4.11 2.89
C MET A 122 7.87 -4.02 1.57
N GLY A 123 7.68 -5.14 0.87
CA GLY A 123 6.87 -5.18 -0.36
C GLY A 123 5.45 -4.66 -0.14
N LEU A 124 4.82 -5.04 0.97
CA LEU A 124 3.50 -4.56 1.35
C LEU A 124 3.47 -3.04 1.59
N ALA A 125 4.49 -2.50 2.30
CA ALA A 125 4.61 -1.06 2.52
C ALA A 125 4.85 -0.30 1.20
N LEU A 126 5.67 -0.85 0.28
CA LEU A 126 5.95 -0.25 -1.02
C LEU A 126 4.77 -0.35 -2.01
N ALA A 127 3.84 -1.27 -1.80
CA ALA A 127 2.61 -1.38 -2.59
C ALA A 127 1.62 -0.25 -2.29
N CYS A 128 1.65 0.30 -1.07
CA CYS A 128 0.82 1.43 -0.68
C CYS A 128 1.19 2.69 -1.48
N ASP A 129 0.21 3.57 -1.68
CA ASP A 129 0.41 4.80 -2.46
C ASP A 129 1.37 5.77 -1.74
N MET A 130 1.23 5.86 -0.42
CA MET A 130 2.04 6.73 0.43
C MET A 130 2.53 5.98 1.68
N ARG A 131 3.59 6.51 2.29
CA ARG A 131 4.22 5.95 3.51
C ARG A 131 4.55 7.07 4.47
N ILE A 132 3.84 7.11 5.61
CA ILE A 132 4.20 7.89 6.79
C ILE A 132 4.87 6.92 7.75
N ILE A 133 6.03 7.26 8.28
CA ILE A 133 6.77 6.30 9.09
C ILE A 133 7.20 6.87 10.43
N SER A 134 7.30 6.01 11.41
CA SER A 134 7.90 6.32 12.69
C SER A 134 9.41 6.54 12.55
N ASP A 135 9.98 7.41 13.36
CA ASP A 135 11.43 7.57 13.55
C ASP A 135 12.14 6.29 14.00
N LYS A 136 11.37 5.32 14.56
CA LYS A 136 11.85 3.98 14.93
C LYS A 136 11.77 2.97 13.80
N ALA A 137 11.17 3.34 12.64
CA ALA A 137 10.99 2.43 11.52
C ALA A 137 12.33 2.01 10.89
N ARG A 138 12.34 0.80 10.34
CA ARG A 138 13.48 0.20 9.62
C ARG A 138 12.95 -0.55 8.39
N PHE A 139 13.70 -0.51 7.31
CA PHE A 139 13.40 -1.25 6.09
C PHE A 139 14.53 -2.21 5.73
N SER A 140 14.20 -3.39 5.21
CA SER A 140 15.19 -4.34 4.71
C SER A 140 14.67 -5.19 3.57
N THR A 141 15.48 -5.33 2.52
CA THR A 141 15.28 -6.27 1.43
C THR A 141 16.00 -7.60 1.73
N ILE A 142 15.76 -8.17 2.90
CA ILE A 142 16.49 -9.31 3.49
C ILE A 142 16.52 -10.59 2.62
N PHE A 143 15.76 -10.64 1.52
CA PHE A 143 15.59 -11.80 0.65
C PHE A 143 16.93 -12.42 0.22
N ILE A 144 17.88 -11.62 -0.25
CA ILE A 144 19.17 -12.11 -0.75
C ILE A 144 19.96 -12.87 0.34
N LYS A 145 19.83 -12.47 1.61
CA LYS A 145 20.44 -13.17 2.75
C LYS A 145 19.76 -14.51 3.08
N ARG A 146 18.64 -14.81 2.43
CA ARG A 146 17.89 -16.08 2.52
C ARG A 146 18.00 -16.90 1.24
N GLY A 147 18.86 -16.50 0.29
CA GLY A 147 19.07 -17.21 -0.97
C GLY A 147 17.92 -17.07 -1.97
N VAL A 148 17.08 -16.04 -1.82
CA VAL A 148 15.95 -15.77 -2.73
C VAL A 148 15.99 -14.34 -3.23
N ILE A 149 15.30 -14.08 -4.34
CA ILE A 149 15.14 -12.74 -4.90
C ILE A 149 14.00 -11.99 -4.18
N PRO A 150 14.00 -10.65 -4.17
CA PRO A 150 12.85 -9.89 -3.70
C PRO A 150 11.61 -10.18 -4.55
N ASP A 151 10.53 -10.53 -3.87
CA ASP A 151 9.18 -10.70 -4.41
C ASP A 151 8.24 -9.54 -3.98
N CYS A 152 6.92 -9.74 -4.00
CA CYS A 152 5.92 -8.76 -3.56
C CYS A 152 6.10 -7.39 -4.24
N ALA A 153 6.50 -7.40 -5.52
CA ALA A 153 6.78 -6.23 -6.33
C ALA A 153 7.86 -5.27 -5.77
N VAL A 154 8.74 -5.74 -4.88
CA VAL A 154 9.88 -4.93 -4.39
C VAL A 154 10.79 -4.54 -5.53
N THR A 155 11.16 -5.47 -6.43
CA THR A 155 12.01 -5.19 -7.58
C THR A 155 11.36 -4.23 -8.60
N TYR A 156 10.04 -4.13 -8.58
CA TYR A 156 9.29 -3.20 -9.42
C TYR A 156 9.18 -1.80 -8.78
N ASN A 157 8.77 -1.73 -7.51
CA ASN A 157 8.48 -0.48 -6.83
C ASN A 157 9.76 0.25 -6.34
N LEU A 158 10.71 -0.50 -5.76
CA LEU A 158 11.89 0.11 -5.12
C LEU A 158 12.70 0.98 -6.08
N PRO A 159 13.14 0.51 -7.27
CA PRO A 159 13.92 1.36 -8.17
C PRO A 159 13.18 2.57 -8.71
N ARG A 160 11.83 2.53 -8.74
CA ARG A 160 10.99 3.66 -9.13
C ARG A 160 10.89 4.73 -8.04
N LEU A 161 11.09 4.35 -6.79
CA LEU A 161 11.07 5.28 -5.64
C LEU A 161 12.45 5.88 -5.38
N VAL A 162 13.51 5.06 -5.37
CA VAL A 162 14.84 5.49 -4.90
C VAL A 162 15.90 5.53 -6.00
N GLY A 163 15.55 5.23 -7.24
CA GLY A 163 16.46 5.09 -8.36
C GLY A 163 17.20 3.74 -8.36
N MET A 164 17.73 3.34 -9.53
CA MET A 164 18.31 2.03 -9.73
C MET A 164 19.56 1.78 -8.87
N ALA A 165 20.45 2.75 -8.74
CA ALA A 165 21.69 2.59 -7.98
C ALA A 165 21.42 2.24 -6.50
N LYS A 166 20.53 3.00 -5.86
CA LYS A 166 20.18 2.75 -4.45
C LYS A 166 19.36 1.48 -4.27
N ALA A 167 18.49 1.16 -5.22
CA ALA A 167 17.76 -0.10 -5.22
C ALA A 167 18.71 -1.31 -5.32
N CYS A 168 19.72 -1.27 -6.22
CA CYS A 168 20.76 -2.31 -6.33
C CYS A 168 21.53 -2.45 -5.02
N GLU A 169 22.00 -1.35 -4.42
CA GLU A 169 22.69 -1.38 -3.14
C GLU A 169 21.85 -2.10 -2.08
N MET A 170 20.60 -1.68 -1.89
CA MET A 170 19.70 -2.27 -0.90
C MET A 170 19.42 -3.75 -1.16
N VAL A 171 19.08 -4.10 -2.41
CA VAL A 171 18.71 -5.47 -2.79
C VAL A 171 19.90 -6.41 -2.71
N LEU A 172 21.04 -6.05 -3.29
CA LEU A 172 22.19 -6.95 -3.41
C LEU A 172 22.94 -7.12 -2.09
N THR A 173 22.88 -6.15 -1.19
CA THR A 173 23.45 -6.26 0.16
C THR A 173 22.49 -6.83 1.20
N GLY A 174 21.17 -6.70 0.97
CA GLY A 174 20.14 -7.01 1.98
C GLY A 174 20.30 -6.15 3.24
N SER A 175 20.79 -4.92 3.07
CA SER A 175 21.04 -3.99 4.18
C SER A 175 19.74 -3.55 4.86
N VAL A 176 19.89 -3.11 6.12
CA VAL A 176 18.82 -2.45 6.87
C VAL A 176 19.07 -0.95 6.81
N ILE A 177 18.06 -0.19 6.42
CA ILE A 177 18.09 1.28 6.47
C ILE A 177 17.17 1.78 7.59
N ASN A 178 17.53 2.91 8.20
CA ASN A 178 16.74 3.58 9.22
C ASN A 178 15.76 4.59 8.60
N ALA A 179 14.93 5.21 9.44
CA ALA A 179 13.91 6.15 9.02
C ALA A 179 14.50 7.39 8.31
N GLN A 180 15.60 7.93 8.83
CA GLN A 180 16.26 9.12 8.27
C GLN A 180 16.83 8.83 6.87
N GLU A 181 17.44 7.66 6.69
CA GLU A 181 17.93 7.26 5.36
C GLU A 181 16.77 7.00 4.41
N ALA A 182 15.67 6.38 4.88
CA ALA A 182 14.47 6.15 4.07
C ALA A 182 13.86 7.47 3.56
N GLU A 183 13.83 8.51 4.39
CA GLU A 183 13.38 9.85 3.98
C GLU A 183 14.37 10.50 3.00
N ARG A 184 15.67 10.46 3.31
CA ARG A 184 16.71 11.07 2.48
C ARG A 184 16.74 10.52 1.04
N ILE A 185 16.45 9.23 0.86
CA ILE A 185 16.45 8.58 -0.46
C ILE A 185 15.08 8.63 -1.17
N GLY A 186 14.07 9.28 -0.57
CA GLY A 186 12.72 9.38 -1.14
C GLY A 186 11.90 8.10 -1.07
N LEU A 187 12.26 7.14 -0.21
CA LEU A 187 11.49 5.90 -0.02
C LEU A 187 10.14 6.17 0.65
N VAL A 188 10.05 7.23 1.46
CA VAL A 188 8.88 7.56 2.28
C VAL A 188 8.51 9.03 2.13
N ASN A 189 7.25 9.35 2.42
CA ASN A 189 6.72 10.71 2.29
C ASN A 189 7.07 11.59 3.51
N LYS A 190 7.12 11.00 4.72
CA LYS A 190 7.37 11.74 5.95
C LYS A 190 7.83 10.81 7.07
N VAL A 191 8.78 11.29 7.88
CA VAL A 191 9.16 10.70 9.17
C VAL A 191 8.56 11.53 10.30
N VAL A 192 7.98 10.87 11.30
CA VAL A 192 7.40 11.52 12.47
C VAL A 192 7.83 10.78 13.76
N PRO A 193 7.76 11.43 14.94
CA PRO A 193 7.90 10.73 16.20
C PRO A 193 6.94 9.55 16.30
N HIS A 194 7.38 8.46 16.93
CA HIS A 194 6.59 7.21 16.99
C HIS A 194 5.16 7.43 17.48
N ASP A 195 5.02 8.25 18.52
CA ASP A 195 3.72 8.50 19.16
C ASP A 195 2.79 9.39 18.32
N GLU A 196 3.32 10.10 17.32
CA GLU A 196 2.57 10.95 16.39
C GLU A 196 2.19 10.22 15.09
N LEU A 197 2.64 8.98 14.88
CA LEU A 197 2.51 8.27 13.61
C LEU A 197 1.05 8.18 13.14
N MET A 198 0.17 7.64 13.96
CA MET A 198 -1.23 7.45 13.56
C MET A 198 -1.97 8.78 13.42
N LYS A 199 -1.66 9.77 14.25
CA LYS A 199 -2.22 11.12 14.13
C LYS A 199 -1.84 11.74 12.78
N ALA A 200 -0.56 11.79 12.46
CA ALA A 200 -0.08 12.36 11.19
C ALA A 200 -0.61 11.60 9.96
N THR A 201 -0.76 10.27 10.08
CA THR A 201 -1.34 9.45 8.99
C THR A 201 -2.83 9.73 8.80
N LYS A 202 -3.60 9.82 9.89
CA LYS A 202 -5.04 10.16 9.84
C LYS A 202 -5.29 11.58 9.34
N GLU A 203 -4.42 12.55 9.68
CA GLU A 203 -4.48 13.91 9.16
C GLU A 203 -4.34 13.91 7.62
N LEU A 204 -3.30 13.28 7.08
CA LEU A 204 -3.12 13.15 5.62
C LEU A 204 -4.29 12.39 4.96
N ALA A 205 -4.72 11.29 5.57
CA ALA A 205 -5.85 10.51 5.06
C ALA A 205 -7.15 11.34 5.05
N GLY A 206 -7.38 12.14 6.07
CA GLY A 206 -8.51 13.06 6.18
C GLY A 206 -8.48 14.18 5.13
N GLU A 207 -7.29 14.73 4.83
CA GLU A 207 -7.14 15.71 3.74
C GLU A 207 -7.53 15.09 2.38
N ILE A 208 -7.10 13.86 2.13
CA ILE A 208 -7.46 13.14 0.89
C ILE A 208 -8.96 12.80 0.87
N ALA A 209 -9.51 12.35 2.00
CA ALA A 209 -10.90 11.94 2.09
C ALA A 209 -11.91 13.08 1.88
N LYS A 210 -11.49 14.34 2.06
CA LYS A 210 -12.32 15.53 1.77
C LYS A 210 -12.48 15.79 0.27
N ASN A 211 -11.63 15.23 -0.58
CA ASN A 211 -11.68 15.43 -2.03
C ASN A 211 -12.72 14.52 -2.71
N PRO A 212 -13.13 14.85 -3.97
CA PRO A 212 -14.08 14.04 -4.74
C PRO A 212 -13.54 12.61 -4.94
N PRO A 213 -14.19 11.57 -4.43
CA PRO A 213 -13.61 10.23 -4.40
C PRO A 213 -13.42 9.62 -5.81
N LEU A 214 -14.27 9.97 -6.77
CA LEU A 214 -14.09 9.53 -8.16
C LEU A 214 -12.82 10.14 -8.78
N ALA A 215 -12.61 11.45 -8.58
CA ALA A 215 -11.43 12.13 -9.09
C ALA A 215 -10.15 11.61 -8.45
N VAL A 216 -10.15 11.40 -7.13
CA VAL A 216 -9.02 10.82 -6.39
C VAL A 216 -8.68 9.42 -6.92
N GLY A 217 -9.69 8.56 -7.11
CA GLY A 217 -9.47 7.20 -7.63
C GLY A 217 -8.95 7.18 -9.06
N MET A 218 -9.49 8.04 -9.92
CA MET A 218 -9.02 8.17 -11.31
C MET A 218 -7.60 8.76 -11.37
N ALA A 219 -7.30 9.78 -10.56
CA ALA A 219 -5.95 10.35 -10.47
C ALA A 219 -4.91 9.29 -10.05
N LYS A 220 -5.22 8.46 -9.04
CA LYS A 220 -4.37 7.32 -8.67
C LYS A 220 -4.13 6.40 -9.86
N ALA A 221 -5.18 5.98 -10.55
CA ALA A 221 -5.07 5.10 -11.70
C ALA A 221 -4.22 5.72 -12.83
N MET A 222 -4.39 7.03 -13.10
CA MET A 222 -3.61 7.75 -14.11
C MET A 222 -2.13 7.85 -13.78
N LEU A 223 -1.78 8.16 -12.53
CA LEU A 223 -0.39 8.19 -12.08
C LEU A 223 0.32 6.86 -12.32
N TYR A 224 -0.34 5.75 -11.95
CA TYR A 224 0.25 4.43 -12.15
C TYR A 224 0.29 3.99 -13.62
N ARG A 225 -0.69 4.36 -14.41
CA ARG A 225 -0.70 4.12 -15.86
C ARG A 225 0.40 4.93 -16.55
N GLY A 226 0.56 6.21 -16.19
CA GLY A 226 1.57 7.10 -16.75
C GLY A 226 2.99 6.61 -16.53
N MET A 227 3.27 5.95 -15.39
CA MET A 227 4.58 5.33 -15.13
C MET A 227 4.94 4.20 -16.11
N LEU A 228 3.97 3.66 -16.84
CA LEU A 228 4.13 2.54 -17.78
C LEU A 228 3.90 2.97 -19.22
N ALA A 229 3.45 4.20 -19.45
CA ALA A 229 3.12 4.69 -20.78
C ALA A 229 4.42 4.93 -21.58
N GLU A 230 4.50 4.30 -22.74
CA GLU A 230 5.57 4.54 -23.73
C GLU A 230 5.22 5.74 -24.62
N ASP A 231 3.94 5.99 -24.85
CA ASP A 231 3.40 7.08 -25.67
C ASP A 231 2.66 8.10 -24.80
N ILE A 232 3.22 9.29 -24.68
CA ILE A 232 2.63 10.40 -23.95
C ILE A 232 1.35 10.90 -24.61
N GLY A 233 1.23 10.85 -25.94
CA GLY A 233 0.02 11.27 -26.67
C GLY A 233 -1.16 10.40 -26.31
N ALA A 234 -1.00 9.07 -26.42
CA ALA A 234 -2.03 8.11 -26.03
C ALA A 234 -2.40 8.23 -24.53
N HIS A 235 -1.43 8.56 -23.66
CA HIS A 235 -1.73 8.80 -22.25
C HIS A 235 -2.56 10.07 -22.04
N MET A 236 -2.21 11.18 -22.70
CA MET A 236 -2.97 12.43 -22.64
C MET A 236 -4.38 12.30 -23.22
N ASP A 237 -4.58 11.51 -24.25
CA ASP A 237 -5.92 11.21 -24.79
C ASP A 237 -6.78 10.51 -23.72
N PHE A 238 -6.19 9.59 -22.97
CA PHE A 238 -6.89 8.90 -21.89
C PHE A 238 -7.16 9.82 -20.68
N GLU A 239 -6.24 10.74 -20.35
CA GLU A 239 -6.48 11.80 -19.36
C GLU A 239 -7.65 12.67 -19.78
N ASN A 240 -7.68 13.16 -21.04
CA ASN A 240 -8.77 13.96 -21.57
C ASN A 240 -10.12 13.24 -21.53
N TYR A 241 -10.15 11.97 -21.91
CA TYR A 241 -11.35 11.16 -21.82
C TYR A 241 -11.86 11.05 -20.37
N THR A 242 -10.95 10.74 -19.45
CA THR A 242 -11.26 10.62 -18.02
C THR A 242 -11.71 11.95 -17.43
N GLN A 243 -11.06 13.06 -17.81
CA GLN A 243 -11.42 14.41 -17.38
C GLN A 243 -12.84 14.79 -17.85
N ASN A 244 -13.19 14.51 -19.09
CA ASN A 244 -14.53 14.77 -19.60
C ASN A 244 -15.62 13.98 -18.86
N MET A 245 -15.33 12.72 -18.48
CA MET A 245 -16.23 11.93 -17.64
C MET A 245 -16.43 12.60 -16.26
N LEU A 246 -15.34 13.03 -15.62
CA LEU A 246 -15.40 13.66 -14.29
C LEU A 246 -16.15 15.02 -14.35
N MET A 247 -16.02 15.78 -15.42
CA MET A 247 -16.76 17.04 -15.62
C MET A 247 -18.29 16.85 -15.69
N SER A 248 -18.78 15.66 -15.97
CA SER A 248 -20.21 15.35 -15.97
C SER A 248 -20.79 15.00 -14.59
N THR A 249 -19.93 14.83 -13.57
CA THR A 249 -20.33 14.42 -12.21
C THR A 249 -20.99 15.55 -11.39
N GLU A 250 -21.77 15.15 -10.39
CA GLU A 250 -22.28 16.09 -9.38
C GLU A 250 -21.16 16.72 -8.56
N ASP A 251 -20.11 15.95 -8.26
CA ASP A 251 -18.96 16.43 -7.50
C ASP A 251 -18.17 17.53 -8.25
N PHE A 252 -18.09 17.46 -9.59
CA PHE A 252 -17.49 18.56 -10.36
C PHE A 252 -18.31 19.85 -10.23
N LYS A 253 -19.64 19.76 -10.35
CA LYS A 253 -20.54 20.92 -10.17
C LYS A 253 -20.43 21.50 -8.77
N GLU A 254 -20.41 20.62 -7.75
CA GLU A 254 -20.23 21.02 -6.35
C GLU A 254 -18.89 21.74 -6.13
N GLY A 255 -17.80 21.20 -6.71
CA GLY A 255 -16.48 21.82 -6.64
C GLY A 255 -16.44 23.23 -7.20
N ILE A 256 -17.10 23.47 -8.35
CA ILE A 256 -17.19 24.82 -8.93
C ILE A 256 -18.09 25.73 -8.11
N ASN A 257 -19.27 25.26 -7.71
CA ASN A 257 -20.24 26.07 -6.95
C ASN A 257 -19.68 26.47 -5.58
N SER A 258 -19.11 25.53 -4.84
CA SER A 258 -18.52 25.80 -3.53
C SER A 258 -17.38 26.81 -3.59
N PHE A 259 -16.54 26.75 -4.64
CA PHE A 259 -15.49 27.74 -4.90
C PHE A 259 -16.06 29.15 -5.14
N MET A 260 -17.08 29.25 -6.00
CA MET A 260 -17.73 30.54 -6.29
C MET A 260 -18.44 31.13 -5.04
N GLU A 261 -19.03 30.26 -4.23
CA GLU A 261 -19.77 30.64 -3.01
C GLU A 261 -18.85 30.80 -1.80
N LYS A 262 -17.56 30.49 -1.92
CA LYS A 262 -16.54 30.55 -0.83
C LYS A 262 -16.95 29.73 0.40
N ARG A 263 -17.46 28.53 0.18
CA ARG A 263 -17.82 27.57 1.23
C ARG A 263 -17.07 26.25 1.05
N GLU A 264 -17.05 25.42 2.09
CA GLU A 264 -16.53 24.07 2.00
C GLU A 264 -17.41 23.19 1.09
N PRO A 265 -16.82 22.39 0.19
CA PRO A 265 -17.54 21.47 -0.66
C PRO A 265 -18.03 20.22 0.09
N VAL A 266 -19.10 19.62 -0.42
CA VAL A 266 -19.62 18.32 0.07
C VAL A 266 -19.64 17.32 -1.08
N PHE A 267 -18.59 16.56 -1.25
CA PHE A 267 -18.45 15.57 -2.30
C PHE A 267 -19.10 14.23 -1.94
N ARG A 268 -19.78 13.61 -2.90
CA ARG A 268 -20.60 12.39 -2.72
C ARG A 268 -20.18 11.22 -3.57
N GLY A 269 -19.25 11.40 -4.50
CA GLY A 269 -18.81 10.36 -5.43
C GLY A 269 -19.82 10.06 -6.54
N LYS A 270 -20.53 11.07 -7.02
CA LYS A 270 -21.59 10.93 -8.03
C LYS A 270 -21.42 11.92 -9.19
#